data_4539b4c7eec3a6125db5303fa9de3e19
#
_entry.id   4539b4c7eec3a6125db5303fa9de3e19
#
_cell.length_a   1.000
_cell.length_b   1.000
_cell.length_c   1.000
_cell.angle_alpha   90.00
_cell.angle_beta   90.00
_cell.angle_gamma   90.00
#
_symmetry.space_group_name_H-M   'P 1'
#
loop_
_entity.id
_entity.type
_entity.pdbx_description
1 polymer ?
#
loop_
_entity_poly.entity_id
_entity_poly.type
_entity_poly.pdbx_seq_one_letter_code
_entity_poly.pdbx_strand_id
1 'polypeptide(L)'
;MATLKKQATSSPQLVSEYRGKTVVFLEGETDVNLFRNYWFKHRLDKLDFTEPQNGIGCVGVVQNVISYRKNGIPAFGLVDRDKLQADKYWDLLWETDDEHFHNAKPYGAHIRVTRYWEIESYLIAPPIIEAHICHLDGGRSPRPQAEAETNCLTHAEALIPHAALNAAKRMNGKVEVGDGQTSSFANRNEVESEWKRLRDTGKISEEVWRDYLSAIPKVEAFMTSGTTTERLAGLLRVVNGKAMLHRILHKYRIGGAHTFLLAEAILVNGAVPRELHEIVESFAAASTTT
;
A
#
# COMPACT_ATOMS: atom_id res chain seq x y z
N MET A 1 34.81 13.37 -26.29
CA MET A 1 34.12 12.14 -25.87
C MET A 1 34.66 11.73 -24.51
N ALA A 2 33.94 12.05 -23.44
CA ALA A 2 34.31 11.67 -22.08
C ALA A 2 33.70 10.31 -21.77
N THR A 3 34.54 9.30 -21.63
CA THR A 3 34.14 7.93 -21.26
C THR A 3 33.80 7.93 -19.78
N LEU A 4 32.49 7.89 -19.45
CA LEU A 4 32.00 7.61 -18.10
C LEU A 4 32.50 6.21 -17.70
N LYS A 5 33.59 6.14 -16.93
CA LYS A 5 33.98 4.94 -16.21
C LYS A 5 32.81 4.59 -15.27
N LYS A 6 32.11 3.49 -15.55
CA LYS A 6 31.29 2.78 -14.59
C LYS A 6 32.17 2.50 -13.36
N GLN A 7 32.03 3.27 -12.30
CA GLN A 7 32.49 2.83 -11.00
C GLN A 7 31.56 1.66 -10.61
N ALA A 8 32.09 0.46 -10.86
CA ALA A 8 31.60 -0.70 -10.14
C ALA A 8 32.01 -0.45 -8.67
N THR A 9 31.14 0.11 -7.87
CA THR A 9 31.22 0.03 -6.42
C THR A 9 31.01 -1.43 -6.07
N SER A 10 32.06 -2.21 -6.18
CA SER A 10 32.17 -3.54 -5.60
C SER A 10 32.29 -3.32 -4.09
N SER A 11 31.45 -3.51 -3.44
CA SER A 11 30.83 -4.25 -2.41
C SER A 11 31.67 -4.96 -1.32
N PRO A 12 32.92 -4.66 -1.03
CA PRO A 12 33.55 -5.13 0.21
C PRO A 12 32.83 -4.58 1.44
N GLN A 13 32.28 -3.37 1.36
CA GLN A 13 31.60 -2.71 2.45
C GLN A 13 30.26 -3.41 2.80
N LEU A 14 29.45 -3.79 1.80
CA LEU A 14 28.18 -4.51 2.01
C LEU A 14 28.40 -5.87 2.71
N VAL A 15 29.44 -6.60 2.28
CA VAL A 15 29.74 -7.92 2.86
C VAL A 15 30.31 -7.78 4.29
N SER A 16 31.09 -6.73 4.57
CA SER A 16 31.64 -6.50 5.91
C SER A 16 30.58 -6.09 6.95
N GLU A 17 29.48 -5.50 6.51
CA GLU A 17 28.38 -5.09 7.38
C GLU A 17 27.28 -6.18 7.54
N TYR A 18 27.35 -7.25 6.73
CA TYR A 18 26.39 -8.33 6.77
C TYR A 18 26.44 -9.10 8.10
N ARG A 19 25.31 -9.11 8.82
CA ARG A 19 25.17 -9.71 10.15
C ARG A 19 24.62 -11.14 10.16
N GLY A 20 24.65 -11.85 9.03
CA GLY A 20 24.14 -13.22 8.91
C GLY A 20 22.61 -13.33 8.87
N LYS A 21 21.88 -12.21 8.77
CA LYS A 21 20.41 -12.20 8.67
C LYS A 21 19.97 -11.95 7.23
N THR A 22 18.81 -12.51 6.86
CA THR A 22 18.20 -12.13 5.59
C THR A 22 17.74 -10.68 5.62
N VAL A 23 18.16 -9.90 4.63
CA VAL A 23 17.77 -8.49 4.51
C VAL A 23 16.44 -8.36 3.78
N VAL A 24 15.53 -7.58 4.34
CA VAL A 24 14.22 -7.30 3.73
C VAL A 24 14.12 -5.81 3.48
N PHE A 25 14.11 -5.43 2.20
CA PHE A 25 13.96 -4.05 1.78
C PHE A 25 12.49 -3.66 1.68
N LEU A 26 12.12 -2.56 2.33
CA LEU A 26 10.80 -1.91 2.32
C LEU A 26 10.96 -0.52 1.72
N GLU A 27 9.87 0.09 1.23
CA GLU A 27 9.96 1.31 0.43
C GLU A 27 10.38 2.56 1.21
N GLY A 28 10.04 2.64 2.50
CA GLY A 28 10.31 3.80 3.32
C GLY A 28 10.39 3.55 4.82
N GLU A 29 10.82 4.58 5.55
CA GLU A 29 11.02 4.55 7.01
C GLU A 29 9.77 4.14 7.78
N THR A 30 8.59 4.60 7.36
CA THR A 30 7.32 4.24 8.00
C THR A 30 7.09 2.74 7.95
N ASP A 31 7.31 2.11 6.79
CA ASP A 31 7.13 0.67 6.60
C ASP A 31 8.13 -0.12 7.43
N VAL A 32 9.40 0.31 7.41
CA VAL A 32 10.45 -0.31 8.24
C VAL A 32 10.07 -0.24 9.71
N ASN A 33 9.56 0.89 10.19
CA ASN A 33 9.14 1.04 11.57
C ASN A 33 7.94 0.15 11.89
N LEU A 34 6.93 0.05 11.01
CA LEU A 34 5.78 -0.84 11.20
C LEU A 34 6.20 -2.30 11.33
N PHE A 35 7.08 -2.77 10.44
CA PHE A 35 7.54 -4.16 10.45
C PHE A 35 8.47 -4.45 11.62
N ARG A 36 9.44 -3.60 11.86
CA ARG A 36 10.52 -3.81 12.83
C ARG A 36 10.08 -3.64 14.27
N ASN A 37 9.27 -2.61 14.56
CA ASN A 37 8.95 -2.20 15.92
C ASN A 37 7.58 -2.71 16.39
N TYR A 38 6.68 -3.06 15.45
CA TYR A 38 5.32 -3.49 15.77
C TYR A 38 5.06 -4.92 15.29
N TRP A 39 4.81 -5.14 14.02
CA TRP A 39 4.20 -6.38 13.53
C TRP A 39 5.13 -7.59 13.55
N PHE A 40 6.43 -7.43 13.23
CA PHE A 40 7.37 -8.54 13.06
C PHE A 40 8.62 -8.44 13.92
N LYS A 41 8.53 -7.75 15.06
CA LYS A 41 9.61 -7.63 16.05
C LYS A 41 10.16 -9.01 16.48
N HIS A 42 9.30 -10.01 16.54
CA HIS A 42 9.66 -11.38 16.90
C HIS A 42 10.49 -12.13 15.84
N ARG A 43 10.67 -11.53 14.64
CA ARG A 43 11.47 -12.09 13.54
C ARG A 43 12.83 -11.39 13.36
N LEU A 44 13.18 -10.47 14.22
CA LEU A 44 14.46 -9.73 14.13
C LEU A 44 15.69 -10.59 14.43
N ASP A 45 15.51 -11.79 14.92
CA ASP A 45 16.57 -12.79 15.02
C ASP A 45 17.04 -13.31 13.66
N LYS A 46 16.14 -13.40 12.67
CA LYS A 46 16.37 -13.94 11.32
C LYS A 46 16.38 -12.89 10.23
N LEU A 47 15.59 -11.83 10.38
CA LEU A 47 15.36 -10.81 9.36
C LEU A 47 15.88 -9.45 9.81
N ASP A 48 16.41 -8.69 8.85
CA ASP A 48 16.75 -7.28 9.02
C ASP A 48 15.92 -6.43 8.05
N PHE A 49 14.91 -5.74 8.58
CA PHE A 49 14.06 -4.85 7.80
C PHE A 49 14.75 -3.50 7.65
N THR A 50 14.90 -3.02 6.43
CA THR A 50 15.64 -1.77 6.13
C THR A 50 15.09 -1.06 4.90
N GLU A 51 15.41 0.22 4.79
CA GLU A 51 15.20 1.00 3.58
C GLU A 51 16.29 0.73 2.56
N PRO A 52 16.02 0.99 1.25
CA PRO A 52 17.04 0.98 0.22
C PRO A 52 18.16 1.99 0.51
N GLN A 53 19.42 1.55 0.44
CA GLN A 53 20.56 2.46 0.56
C GLN A 53 20.80 3.24 -0.75
N ASN A 54 20.41 2.66 -1.89
CA ASN A 54 20.56 3.24 -3.21
C ASN A 54 19.18 3.34 -3.88
N GLY A 55 18.81 4.53 -4.28
CA GLY A 55 17.48 4.80 -4.85
C GLY A 55 16.42 5.02 -3.78
N ILE A 56 15.20 5.31 -4.22
CA ILE A 56 14.03 5.63 -3.36
C ILE A 56 12.87 4.76 -3.80
N GLY A 57 12.04 4.34 -2.84
CA GLY A 57 10.82 3.57 -3.09
C GLY A 57 11.09 2.26 -3.83
N CYS A 58 10.14 1.79 -4.63
CA CYS A 58 10.21 0.52 -5.37
C CYS A 58 11.50 0.34 -6.18
N VAL A 59 11.94 1.36 -6.91
CA VAL A 59 13.20 1.29 -7.71
C VAL A 59 14.39 0.99 -6.82
N GLY A 60 14.47 1.65 -5.67
CA GLY A 60 15.47 1.39 -4.66
C GLY A 60 15.40 -0.04 -4.14
N VAL A 61 14.20 -0.52 -3.77
CA VAL A 61 13.98 -1.90 -3.30
C VAL A 61 14.51 -2.91 -4.33
N VAL A 62 14.08 -2.79 -5.60
CA VAL A 62 14.48 -3.71 -6.68
C VAL A 62 16.01 -3.72 -6.86
N GLN A 63 16.63 -2.54 -6.95
CA GLN A 63 18.07 -2.42 -7.16
C GLN A 63 18.89 -3.00 -6.00
N ASN A 64 18.48 -2.75 -4.76
CA ASN A 64 19.17 -3.27 -3.58
C ASN A 64 19.04 -4.78 -3.46
N VAL A 65 17.84 -5.36 -3.68
CA VAL A 65 17.66 -6.83 -3.69
C VAL A 65 18.60 -7.48 -4.70
N ILE A 66 18.64 -6.98 -5.95
CA ILE A 66 19.51 -7.52 -7.00
C ILE A 66 20.99 -7.40 -6.59
N SER A 67 21.39 -6.24 -6.06
CA SER A 67 22.79 -5.98 -5.65
C SER A 67 23.22 -6.91 -4.52
N TYR A 68 22.42 -7.04 -3.46
CA TYR A 68 22.74 -7.90 -2.31
C TYR A 68 22.85 -9.36 -2.72
N ARG A 69 21.86 -9.87 -3.46
CA ARG A 69 21.88 -11.25 -3.95
C ARG A 69 23.06 -11.55 -4.89
N LYS A 70 23.46 -10.60 -5.75
CA LYS A 70 24.66 -10.72 -6.59
C LYS A 70 25.94 -10.87 -5.75
N ASN A 71 25.96 -10.33 -4.54
CA ASN A 71 27.06 -10.43 -3.60
C ASN A 71 26.94 -11.61 -2.62
N GLY A 72 26.01 -12.55 -2.87
CA GLY A 72 25.79 -13.72 -2.01
C GLY A 72 25.05 -13.43 -0.70
N ILE A 73 24.49 -12.22 -0.53
CA ILE A 73 23.72 -11.85 0.66
C ILE A 73 22.26 -12.17 0.42
N PRO A 74 21.60 -12.99 1.27
CA PRO A 74 20.18 -13.25 1.17
C PRO A 74 19.38 -11.96 1.33
N ALA A 75 18.61 -11.60 0.31
CA ALA A 75 17.81 -10.38 0.32
C ALA A 75 16.46 -10.59 -0.38
N PHE A 76 15.43 -9.96 0.18
CA PHE A 76 14.08 -9.89 -0.37
C PHE A 76 13.59 -8.44 -0.37
N GLY A 77 12.54 -8.18 -1.15
CA GLY A 77 11.86 -6.88 -1.19
C GLY A 77 10.36 -7.04 -1.06
N LEU A 78 9.75 -6.03 -0.46
CA LEU A 78 8.31 -5.84 -0.47
C LEU A 78 8.03 -4.45 -1.01
N VAL A 79 7.15 -4.38 -2.01
CA VAL A 79 6.75 -3.13 -2.69
C VAL A 79 5.24 -2.99 -2.69
N ASP A 80 4.77 -1.77 -2.67
CA ASP A 80 3.36 -1.45 -2.68
C ASP A 80 2.72 -1.71 -4.04
N ARG A 81 1.43 -2.06 -4.04
CA ARG A 81 0.67 -2.29 -5.27
C ARG A 81 0.56 -1.04 -6.15
N ASP A 82 0.55 0.14 -5.57
CA ASP A 82 0.49 1.41 -6.29
C ASP A 82 1.63 1.57 -7.32
N LYS A 83 2.76 0.89 -7.10
CA LYS A 83 3.92 0.91 -8.01
C LYS A 83 3.65 0.24 -9.35
N LEU A 84 2.71 -0.71 -9.38
CA LEU A 84 2.26 -1.29 -10.65
C LEU A 84 1.69 -0.21 -11.57
N GLN A 85 1.02 0.79 -11.02
CA GLN A 85 0.52 1.94 -11.76
C GLN A 85 1.66 2.82 -12.28
N ALA A 86 2.65 3.10 -11.44
CA ALA A 86 3.80 3.91 -11.81
C ALA A 86 4.66 3.23 -12.89
N ASP A 87 4.82 1.92 -12.82
CA ASP A 87 5.64 1.11 -13.72
C ASP A 87 4.84 0.56 -14.91
N LYS A 88 3.57 0.97 -15.04
CA LYS A 88 2.68 0.63 -16.16
C LYS A 88 2.32 -0.86 -16.29
N TYR A 89 2.36 -1.59 -15.20
CA TYR A 89 1.85 -2.98 -15.14
C TYR A 89 0.31 -2.99 -15.00
N TRP A 90 -0.39 -2.35 -15.96
CA TRP A 90 -1.82 -2.11 -15.88
C TRP A 90 -2.67 -3.37 -15.77
N ASP A 91 -2.31 -4.43 -16.50
CA ASP A 91 -3.04 -5.69 -16.44
C ASP A 91 -2.97 -6.30 -15.04
N LEU A 92 -1.80 -6.27 -14.42
CA LEU A 92 -1.61 -6.76 -13.06
C LEU A 92 -2.23 -5.84 -12.01
N LEU A 93 -2.23 -4.51 -12.24
CA LEU A 93 -2.91 -3.56 -11.36
C LEU A 93 -4.42 -3.89 -11.25
N TRP A 94 -5.03 -4.26 -12.38
CA TRP A 94 -6.46 -4.59 -12.47
C TRP A 94 -6.77 -6.08 -12.23
N GLU A 95 -5.76 -6.90 -11.90
CA GLU A 95 -5.96 -8.31 -11.63
C GLU A 95 -6.75 -8.51 -10.33
N THR A 96 -7.87 -9.20 -10.41
CA THR A 96 -8.75 -9.51 -9.28
C THR A 96 -8.52 -10.91 -8.73
N ASP A 97 -7.94 -11.82 -9.50
CA ASP A 97 -7.57 -13.15 -9.06
C ASP A 97 -6.27 -13.11 -8.24
N ASP A 98 -6.34 -13.57 -6.99
CA ASP A 98 -5.21 -13.53 -6.06
C ASP A 98 -4.08 -14.48 -6.45
N GLU A 99 -4.41 -15.63 -7.02
CA GLU A 99 -3.39 -16.60 -7.44
C GLU A 99 -2.60 -16.07 -8.64
N HIS A 100 -3.29 -15.52 -9.63
CA HIS A 100 -2.66 -14.86 -10.77
C HIS A 100 -1.80 -13.69 -10.31
N PHE A 101 -2.32 -12.83 -9.43
CA PHE A 101 -1.59 -11.68 -8.90
C PHE A 101 -0.28 -12.08 -8.22
N HIS A 102 -0.33 -13.04 -7.28
CA HIS A 102 0.86 -13.46 -6.52
C HIS A 102 1.88 -14.21 -7.39
N ASN A 103 1.44 -14.89 -8.46
CA ASN A 103 2.31 -15.63 -9.36
C ASN A 103 2.99 -14.76 -10.42
N ALA A 104 2.51 -13.55 -10.69
CA ALA A 104 3.03 -12.66 -11.75
C ALA A 104 4.47 -12.19 -11.53
N LYS A 105 4.88 -11.92 -10.28
CA LYS A 105 6.25 -11.52 -9.86
C LYS A 105 6.89 -10.48 -10.79
N PRO A 106 6.28 -9.31 -11.01
CA PRO A 106 6.72 -8.32 -12.01
C PRO A 106 8.14 -7.80 -11.76
N TYR A 107 8.60 -7.85 -10.53
CA TYR A 107 9.94 -7.41 -10.12
C TYR A 107 10.91 -8.58 -9.84
N GLY A 108 10.54 -9.81 -10.20
CA GLY A 108 11.35 -11.02 -10.02
C GLY A 108 10.99 -11.83 -8.78
N ALA A 109 11.63 -13.01 -8.66
CA ALA A 109 11.24 -14.04 -7.69
C ALA A 109 11.45 -13.64 -6.21
N HIS A 110 12.30 -12.65 -5.94
CA HIS A 110 12.69 -12.24 -4.60
C HIS A 110 12.01 -10.97 -4.11
N ILE A 111 11.09 -10.41 -4.91
CA ILE A 111 10.35 -9.21 -4.58
C ILE A 111 8.86 -9.56 -4.62
N ARG A 112 8.17 -9.23 -3.55
CA ARG A 112 6.72 -9.39 -3.42
C ARG A 112 6.05 -8.03 -3.60
N VAL A 113 4.90 -8.02 -4.26
CA VAL A 113 4.00 -6.87 -4.31
C VAL A 113 2.90 -7.10 -3.30
N THR A 114 2.58 -6.09 -2.49
CA THR A 114 1.46 -6.16 -1.55
C THR A 114 0.13 -6.35 -2.29
N ARG A 115 -0.77 -7.10 -1.70
CA ARG A 115 -2.12 -7.29 -2.24
C ARG A 115 -2.92 -5.99 -2.18
N TYR A 116 -2.81 -5.27 -1.07
CA TYR A 116 -3.47 -3.98 -0.91
C TYR A 116 -2.64 -2.86 -1.53
N TRP A 117 -3.29 -1.71 -1.72
CA TRP A 117 -2.73 -0.56 -2.43
C TRP A 117 -1.36 -0.12 -1.91
N GLU A 118 -1.25 -0.03 -0.59
CA GLU A 118 -0.04 0.35 0.14
C GLU A 118 -0.08 -0.24 1.56
N ILE A 119 1.03 -0.17 2.28
CA ILE A 119 1.12 -0.72 3.65
C ILE A 119 0.07 -0.12 4.59
N GLU A 120 -0.25 1.17 4.45
CA GLU A 120 -1.28 1.82 5.28
C GLU A 120 -2.69 1.25 5.05
N SER A 121 -2.96 0.64 3.91
CA SER A 121 -4.24 -0.06 3.67
C SER A 121 -4.46 -1.22 4.64
N TYR A 122 -3.39 -1.82 5.15
CA TYR A 122 -3.46 -2.89 6.16
C TYR A 122 -3.78 -2.38 7.58
N LEU A 123 -3.74 -1.06 7.79
CA LEU A 123 -4.22 -0.43 9.02
C LEU A 123 -5.75 -0.30 9.05
N ILE A 124 -6.42 -0.54 7.93
CA ILE A 124 -7.88 -0.45 7.82
C ILE A 124 -8.52 -1.73 8.37
N ALA A 125 -8.48 -1.86 9.68
CA ALA A 125 -9.14 -2.92 10.44
C ALA A 125 -10.39 -2.34 11.13
N PRO A 126 -11.62 -2.53 10.60
CA PRO A 126 -12.80 -1.77 11.01
C PRO A 126 -13.09 -1.78 12.52
N PRO A 127 -13.04 -2.93 13.24
CA PRO A 127 -13.27 -2.93 14.69
C PRO A 127 -12.21 -2.15 15.46
N ILE A 128 -10.95 -2.17 15.00
CA ILE A 128 -9.83 -1.50 15.66
C ILE A 128 -9.91 0.01 15.41
N ILE A 129 -10.20 0.43 14.17
CA ILE A 129 -10.43 1.84 13.85
C ILE A 129 -11.59 2.39 14.66
N GLU A 130 -12.69 1.64 14.76
CA GLU A 130 -13.85 2.05 15.54
C GLU A 130 -13.51 2.24 17.03
N ALA A 131 -12.81 1.27 17.63
CA ALA A 131 -12.36 1.37 19.02
C ALA A 131 -11.42 2.57 19.22
N HIS A 132 -10.49 2.80 18.29
CA HIS A 132 -9.57 3.93 18.32
C HIS A 132 -10.30 5.28 18.25
N ILE A 133 -11.25 5.43 17.34
CA ILE A 133 -12.09 6.62 17.23
C ILE A 133 -12.86 6.85 18.54
N CYS A 134 -13.51 5.82 19.08
CA CYS A 134 -14.29 5.93 20.31
C CYS A 134 -13.43 6.37 21.50
N HIS A 135 -12.19 5.88 21.58
CA HIS A 135 -11.24 6.30 22.61
C HIS A 135 -10.92 7.81 22.51
N LEU A 136 -10.69 8.29 21.30
CA LEU A 136 -10.33 9.69 21.04
C LEU A 136 -11.53 10.65 21.09
N ASP A 137 -12.73 10.17 20.78
CA ASP A 137 -13.99 10.95 20.75
C ASP A 137 -14.71 10.94 22.10
N GLY A 138 -13.99 10.91 23.21
CA GLY A 138 -14.54 11.04 24.56
C GLY A 138 -15.10 9.75 25.16
N GLY A 139 -14.71 8.58 24.66
CA GLY A 139 -14.99 7.27 25.30
C GLY A 139 -16.40 6.74 25.07
N ARG A 140 -17.04 7.08 23.95
CA ARG A 140 -18.30 6.43 23.54
C ARG A 140 -18.10 4.92 23.31
N SER A 141 -19.15 4.15 23.45
CA SER A 141 -19.09 2.71 23.15
C SER A 141 -18.85 2.48 21.64
N PRO A 142 -17.97 1.55 21.28
CA PRO A 142 -17.77 1.15 19.89
C PRO A 142 -19.07 0.59 19.28
N ARG A 143 -19.28 0.88 18.01
CA ARG A 143 -20.36 0.27 17.23
C ARG A 143 -20.11 -1.23 17.04
N PRO A 144 -21.20 -2.01 16.82
CA PRO A 144 -21.07 -3.40 16.41
C PRO A 144 -20.15 -3.55 15.19
N GLN A 145 -19.44 -4.67 15.10
CA GLN A 145 -18.50 -4.94 14.01
C GLN A 145 -19.09 -4.72 12.61
N ALA A 146 -20.30 -5.23 12.36
CA ALA A 146 -20.97 -5.07 11.07
C ALA A 146 -21.20 -3.60 10.67
N GLU A 147 -21.49 -2.74 11.67
CA GLU A 147 -21.65 -1.30 11.43
C GLU A 147 -20.29 -0.62 11.18
N ALA A 148 -19.25 -1.01 11.89
CA ALA A 148 -17.90 -0.52 11.67
C ALA A 148 -17.39 -0.90 10.27
N GLU A 149 -17.62 -2.13 9.83
CA GLU A 149 -17.32 -2.61 8.48
C GLU A 149 -18.08 -1.83 7.41
N THR A 150 -19.38 -1.63 7.61
CA THR A 150 -20.22 -0.84 6.69
C THR A 150 -19.75 0.61 6.60
N ASN A 151 -19.35 1.22 7.72
CA ASN A 151 -18.83 2.57 7.73
C ASN A 151 -17.49 2.65 6.95
N CYS A 152 -16.57 1.72 7.14
CA CYS A 152 -15.33 1.67 6.39
C CYS A 152 -15.58 1.44 4.89
N LEU A 153 -16.49 0.52 4.52
CA LEU A 153 -16.86 0.29 3.13
C LEU A 153 -17.41 1.56 2.48
N THR A 154 -18.29 2.31 3.16
CA THR A 154 -18.84 3.58 2.66
C THR A 154 -17.71 4.59 2.35
N HIS A 155 -16.67 4.65 3.19
CA HIS A 155 -15.51 5.51 2.93
C HIS A 155 -14.68 5.02 1.75
N ALA A 156 -14.50 3.72 1.57
CA ALA A 156 -13.81 3.14 0.43
C ALA A 156 -14.58 3.38 -0.88
N GLU A 157 -15.89 3.16 -0.88
CA GLU A 157 -16.75 3.41 -2.05
C GLU A 157 -16.72 4.88 -2.49
N ALA A 158 -16.64 5.82 -1.55
CA ALA A 158 -16.51 7.24 -1.87
C ALA A 158 -15.17 7.56 -2.57
N LEU A 159 -14.15 6.72 -2.45
CA LEU A 159 -12.85 6.89 -3.11
C LEU A 159 -12.76 6.21 -4.48
N ILE A 160 -13.75 5.45 -4.94
CA ILE A 160 -13.75 4.83 -6.27
C ILE A 160 -13.48 5.87 -7.37
N PRO A 161 -14.17 7.03 -7.43
CA PRO A 161 -13.90 8.03 -8.43
C PRO A 161 -12.49 8.64 -8.33
N HIS A 162 -11.94 8.73 -7.12
CA HIS A 162 -10.59 9.23 -6.89
C HIS A 162 -9.54 8.25 -7.43
N ALA A 163 -9.65 6.97 -7.11
CA ALA A 163 -8.77 5.92 -7.61
C ALA A 163 -8.80 5.85 -9.15
N ALA A 164 -9.99 5.90 -9.75
CA ALA A 164 -10.15 5.89 -11.20
C ALA A 164 -9.53 7.12 -11.87
N LEU A 165 -9.69 8.33 -11.28
CA LEU A 165 -9.11 9.55 -11.82
C LEU A 165 -7.58 9.54 -11.72
N ASN A 166 -7.01 9.04 -10.63
CA ASN A 166 -5.57 8.95 -10.46
C ASN A 166 -4.98 7.94 -11.46
N ALA A 167 -5.62 6.80 -11.68
CA ALA A 167 -5.22 5.86 -12.72
C ALA A 167 -5.24 6.52 -14.12
N ALA A 168 -6.32 7.21 -14.48
CA ALA A 168 -6.44 7.92 -15.74
C ALA A 168 -5.36 9.00 -15.92
N LYS A 169 -5.08 9.77 -14.87
CA LYS A 169 -4.01 10.77 -14.89
C LYS A 169 -2.64 10.15 -15.11
N ARG A 170 -2.33 9.05 -14.45
CA ARG A 170 -1.07 8.30 -14.63
C ARG A 170 -0.94 7.73 -16.04
N MET A 171 -2.01 7.15 -16.60
CA MET A 171 -2.03 6.69 -18.00
C MET A 171 -1.61 7.80 -18.96
N ASN A 172 -2.03 9.03 -18.69
CA ASN A 172 -1.75 10.21 -19.50
C ASN A 172 -0.49 10.99 -19.06
N GLY A 173 0.35 10.44 -18.18
CA GLY A 173 1.57 11.09 -17.68
C GLY A 173 1.31 12.36 -16.88
N LYS A 174 0.14 12.49 -16.25
CA LYS A 174 -0.25 13.62 -15.41
C LYS A 174 -0.05 13.34 -13.94
N VAL A 175 0.10 14.40 -13.17
CA VAL A 175 0.19 14.34 -11.70
C VAL A 175 -1.15 13.93 -11.12
N GLU A 176 -1.12 13.03 -10.15
CA GLU A 176 -2.29 12.54 -9.39
C GLU A 176 -2.96 13.66 -8.59
N VAL A 177 -4.19 13.40 -8.20
CA VAL A 177 -4.92 14.23 -7.24
C VAL A 177 -4.46 13.82 -5.83
N GLY A 178 -4.11 14.79 -5.00
CA GLY A 178 -3.63 14.52 -3.65
C GLY A 178 -4.70 13.90 -2.73
N ASP A 179 -4.26 13.05 -1.83
CA ASP A 179 -5.11 12.23 -0.94
C ASP A 179 -6.08 13.05 -0.07
N GLY A 180 -5.67 14.24 0.37
CA GLY A 180 -6.50 15.11 1.22
C GLY A 180 -7.67 15.79 0.49
N GLN A 181 -7.69 15.79 -0.85
CA GLN A 181 -8.72 16.52 -1.61
C GLN A 181 -10.12 15.89 -1.49
N THR A 182 -10.21 14.62 -1.14
CA THR A 182 -11.49 13.91 -1.03
C THR A 182 -12.07 13.89 0.38
N SER A 183 -11.32 14.30 1.40
CA SER A 183 -11.74 14.18 2.80
C SER A 183 -12.94 15.05 3.17
N SER A 184 -13.14 16.17 2.47
CA SER A 184 -14.27 17.11 2.69
C SER A 184 -15.59 16.65 2.05
N PHE A 185 -15.56 15.69 1.10
CA PHE A 185 -16.77 15.23 0.43
C PHE A 185 -17.49 14.16 1.27
N ALA A 186 -18.82 14.26 1.38
CA ALA A 186 -19.59 13.32 2.22
C ALA A 186 -19.66 11.92 1.59
N ASN A 187 -19.76 11.82 0.27
CA ASN A 187 -20.04 10.58 -0.44
C ASN A 187 -19.46 10.57 -1.86
N ARG A 188 -19.60 9.43 -2.54
CA ARG A 188 -19.15 9.20 -3.91
C ARG A 188 -19.69 10.24 -4.90
N ASN A 189 -20.99 10.57 -4.83
CA ASN A 189 -21.62 11.48 -5.78
C ASN A 189 -21.01 12.89 -5.72
N GLU A 190 -20.62 13.34 -4.54
CA GLU A 190 -19.94 14.63 -4.37
C GLU A 190 -18.54 14.62 -5.01
N VAL A 191 -17.79 13.54 -4.85
CA VAL A 191 -16.49 13.35 -5.50
C VAL A 191 -16.65 13.36 -7.02
N GLU A 192 -17.60 12.60 -7.56
CA GLU A 192 -17.88 12.56 -9.01
C GLU A 192 -18.32 13.93 -9.54
N SER A 193 -19.14 14.65 -8.79
CA SER A 193 -19.59 16.00 -9.17
C SER A 193 -18.44 16.98 -9.25
N GLU A 194 -17.48 16.91 -8.32
CA GLU A 194 -16.29 17.74 -8.36
C GLU A 194 -15.39 17.40 -9.56
N TRP A 195 -15.18 16.10 -9.86
CA TRP A 195 -14.40 15.72 -11.04
C TRP A 195 -15.05 16.19 -12.37
N LYS A 196 -16.40 16.11 -12.43
CA LYS A 196 -17.15 16.65 -13.58
C LYS A 196 -16.96 18.16 -13.67
N ARG A 197 -17.07 18.90 -12.58
CA ARG A 197 -16.83 20.35 -12.52
C ARG A 197 -15.41 20.71 -13.00
N LEU A 198 -14.40 19.94 -12.58
CA LEU A 198 -13.01 20.15 -13.00
C LEU A 198 -12.83 19.89 -14.51
N ARG A 199 -13.52 18.88 -15.07
CA ARG A 199 -13.58 18.66 -16.52
C ARG A 199 -14.22 19.85 -17.23
N ASP A 200 -15.41 20.26 -16.78
CA ASP A 200 -16.19 21.32 -17.43
C ASP A 200 -15.45 22.69 -17.39
N THR A 201 -14.55 22.87 -16.44
CA THR A 201 -13.66 24.05 -16.34
C THR A 201 -12.29 23.85 -17.01
N GLY A 202 -12.09 22.77 -17.77
CA GLY A 202 -10.86 22.49 -18.51
C GLY A 202 -9.64 22.09 -17.66
N LYS A 203 -9.83 21.83 -16.35
CA LYS A 203 -8.75 21.34 -15.46
C LYS A 203 -8.48 19.85 -15.61
N ILE A 204 -9.42 19.09 -16.16
CA ILE A 204 -9.27 17.70 -16.59
C ILE A 204 -9.48 17.69 -18.11
N SER A 205 -8.50 17.17 -18.87
CA SER A 205 -8.61 17.06 -20.32
C SER A 205 -9.62 15.98 -20.73
N GLU A 206 -10.20 16.08 -21.93
CA GLU A 206 -11.13 15.08 -22.46
C GLU A 206 -10.49 13.68 -22.58
N GLU A 207 -9.20 13.60 -22.81
CA GLU A 207 -8.46 12.34 -22.85
C GLU A 207 -8.42 11.67 -21.45
N VAL A 208 -8.02 12.42 -20.42
CA VAL A 208 -8.04 11.95 -19.02
C VAL A 208 -9.46 11.60 -18.58
N TRP A 209 -10.46 12.38 -19.02
CA TRP A 209 -11.85 12.10 -18.70
C TRP A 209 -12.37 10.80 -19.30
N ARG A 210 -12.05 10.53 -20.55
CA ARG A 210 -12.39 9.26 -21.23
C ARG A 210 -11.76 8.07 -20.51
N ASP A 211 -10.47 8.18 -20.14
CA ASP A 211 -9.77 7.11 -19.45
C ASP A 211 -10.27 6.93 -18.01
N TYR A 212 -10.69 8.03 -17.34
CA TYR A 212 -11.40 7.99 -16.07
C TYR A 212 -12.68 7.16 -16.14
N LEU A 213 -13.55 7.43 -17.13
CA LEU A 213 -14.78 6.68 -17.33
C LEU A 213 -14.52 5.19 -17.60
N SER A 214 -13.43 4.88 -18.30
CA SER A 214 -12.98 3.50 -18.54
C SER A 214 -12.40 2.83 -17.28
N ALA A 215 -11.81 3.59 -16.35
CA ALA A 215 -11.23 3.06 -15.12
C ALA A 215 -12.27 2.78 -14.03
N ILE A 216 -13.39 3.51 -13.98
CA ILE A 216 -14.46 3.29 -12.98
C ILE A 216 -14.88 1.82 -12.88
N PRO A 217 -15.33 1.14 -13.98
CA PRO A 217 -15.76 -0.25 -13.89
C PRO A 217 -14.62 -1.20 -13.51
N LYS A 218 -13.36 -0.86 -13.79
CA LYS A 218 -12.20 -1.66 -13.36
C LYS A 218 -11.99 -1.59 -11.84
N VAL A 219 -12.15 -0.40 -11.24
CA VAL A 219 -12.11 -0.24 -9.78
C VAL A 219 -13.30 -0.96 -9.14
N GLU A 220 -14.50 -0.84 -9.70
CA GLU A 220 -15.72 -1.49 -9.20
C GLU A 220 -15.66 -3.01 -9.28
N ALA A 221 -14.90 -3.58 -10.23
CA ALA A 221 -14.70 -5.01 -10.36
C ALA A 221 -14.09 -5.66 -9.10
N PHE A 222 -13.36 -4.89 -8.29
CA PHE A 222 -12.84 -5.38 -7.00
C PHE A 222 -13.91 -5.52 -5.89
N MET A 223 -15.12 -5.04 -6.14
CA MET A 223 -16.23 -5.03 -5.19
C MET A 223 -17.38 -5.98 -5.58
N THR A 224 -17.23 -6.78 -6.61
CA THR A 224 -18.35 -7.42 -7.35
C THR A 224 -19.11 -8.51 -6.62
N SER A 225 -18.61 -9.09 -5.53
CA SER A 225 -19.32 -10.16 -4.81
C SER A 225 -18.92 -10.25 -3.35
N GLY A 226 -19.79 -10.81 -2.54
CA GLY A 226 -19.47 -11.20 -1.18
C GLY A 226 -20.05 -10.30 -0.08
N THR A 227 -19.58 -10.55 1.12
CA THR A 227 -19.90 -9.82 2.34
C THR A 227 -19.33 -8.41 2.32
N THR A 228 -19.79 -7.56 3.24
CA THR A 228 -19.22 -6.21 3.47
C THR A 228 -17.70 -6.25 3.63
N THR A 229 -17.20 -7.23 4.39
CA THR A 229 -15.75 -7.42 4.62
C THR A 229 -15.00 -7.75 3.32
N GLU A 230 -15.54 -8.66 2.50
CA GLU A 230 -14.91 -9.03 1.23
C GLU A 230 -14.91 -7.87 0.22
N ARG A 231 -16.01 -7.12 0.15
CA ARG A 231 -16.09 -5.92 -0.70
C ARG A 231 -15.11 -4.84 -0.26
N LEU A 232 -14.98 -4.60 1.05
CA LEU A 232 -13.99 -3.69 1.60
C LEU A 232 -12.56 -4.16 1.27
N ALA A 233 -12.25 -5.44 1.53
CA ALA A 233 -10.94 -6.02 1.22
C ALA A 233 -10.61 -5.93 -0.28
N GLY A 234 -11.60 -6.09 -1.16
CA GLY A 234 -11.46 -5.88 -2.58
C GLY A 234 -11.06 -4.43 -2.90
N LEU A 235 -11.79 -3.44 -2.39
CA LEU A 235 -11.50 -2.02 -2.66
C LEU A 235 -10.14 -1.59 -2.11
N LEU A 236 -9.68 -2.11 -0.96
CA LEU A 236 -8.35 -1.80 -0.40
C LEU A 236 -7.19 -2.20 -1.33
N ARG A 237 -7.44 -3.00 -2.36
CA ARG A 237 -6.45 -3.36 -3.39
C ARG A 237 -6.19 -2.24 -4.39
N VAL A 238 -7.14 -1.30 -4.56
CA VAL A 238 -7.09 -0.26 -5.60
C VAL A 238 -7.41 1.15 -5.09
N VAL A 239 -7.81 1.26 -3.83
CA VAL A 239 -8.10 2.53 -3.15
C VAL A 239 -6.97 2.87 -2.21
N ASN A 240 -6.51 4.11 -2.27
CA ASN A 240 -5.43 4.62 -1.41
C ASN A 240 -5.83 4.57 0.08
N GLY A 241 -5.06 3.81 0.87
CA GLY A 241 -5.31 3.58 2.30
C GLY A 241 -5.10 4.83 3.16
N LYS A 242 -4.12 5.67 2.83
CA LYS A 242 -3.87 6.95 3.51
C LYS A 242 -5.05 7.90 3.32
N ALA A 243 -5.54 8.02 2.07
CA ALA A 243 -6.71 8.82 1.76
C ALA A 243 -7.95 8.32 2.52
N MET A 244 -8.13 7.01 2.58
CA MET A 244 -9.24 6.39 3.30
C MET A 244 -9.16 6.65 4.82
N LEU A 245 -8.00 6.40 5.42
CA LEU A 245 -7.78 6.63 6.84
C LEU A 245 -7.98 8.11 7.19
N HIS A 246 -7.45 9.01 6.35
CA HIS A 246 -7.64 10.45 6.51
C HIS A 246 -9.13 10.84 6.47
N ARG A 247 -9.91 10.30 5.52
CA ARG A 247 -11.37 10.53 5.45
C ARG A 247 -12.09 10.07 6.71
N ILE A 248 -11.77 8.86 7.18
CA ILE A 248 -12.39 8.29 8.38
C ILE A 248 -12.12 9.20 9.58
N LEU A 249 -10.87 9.56 9.83
CA LEU A 249 -10.48 10.39 10.98
C LEU A 249 -11.03 11.82 10.87
N HIS A 250 -10.99 12.42 9.68
CA HIS A 250 -11.53 13.75 9.43
C HIS A 250 -13.03 13.87 9.76
N LYS A 251 -13.83 12.85 9.45
CA LYS A 251 -15.25 12.80 9.80
C LYS A 251 -15.51 12.97 11.30
N TYR A 252 -14.58 12.49 12.13
CA TYR A 252 -14.65 12.60 13.59
C TYR A 252 -13.80 13.75 14.14
N ARG A 253 -13.28 14.62 13.27
CA ARG A 253 -12.42 15.77 13.64
C ARG A 253 -11.17 15.35 14.40
N ILE A 254 -10.68 14.15 14.15
CA ILE A 254 -9.46 13.60 14.74
C ILE A 254 -8.30 13.97 13.82
N GLY A 255 -7.37 14.78 14.34
CA GLY A 255 -6.15 15.20 13.67
C GLY A 255 -4.93 14.48 14.21
N GLY A 256 -3.84 14.46 13.43
CA GLY A 256 -2.56 13.88 13.84
C GLY A 256 -2.20 12.59 13.09
N ALA A 257 -1.03 12.02 13.45
CA ALA A 257 -0.53 10.78 12.88
C ALA A 257 -0.96 9.59 13.74
N HIS A 258 -1.75 8.69 13.17
CA HIS A 258 -2.33 7.55 13.90
C HIS A 258 -1.76 6.20 13.45
N THR A 259 -0.85 6.18 12.48
CA THR A 259 -0.28 4.96 11.86
C THR A 259 0.26 3.99 12.90
N PHE A 260 1.12 4.44 13.79
CA PHE A 260 1.76 3.55 14.78
C PHE A 260 0.82 3.14 15.91
N LEU A 261 -0.12 4.01 16.31
CA LEU A 261 -1.14 3.66 17.30
C LEU A 261 -2.08 2.57 16.80
N LEU A 262 -2.47 2.65 15.53
CA LEU A 262 -3.28 1.62 14.88
C LEU A 262 -2.48 0.32 14.68
N ALA A 263 -1.21 0.43 14.31
CA ALA A 263 -0.34 -0.74 14.17
C ALA A 263 -0.16 -1.50 15.49
N GLU A 264 0.02 -0.79 16.60
CA GLU A 264 0.08 -1.37 17.94
C GLU A 264 -1.25 -2.01 18.33
N ALA A 265 -2.37 -1.33 18.09
CA ALA A 265 -3.69 -1.88 18.38
C ALA A 265 -3.96 -3.16 17.56
N ILE A 266 -3.58 -3.20 16.29
CA ILE A 266 -3.65 -4.38 15.42
C ILE A 266 -2.82 -5.54 16.01
N LEU A 267 -1.59 -5.27 16.43
CA LEU A 267 -0.70 -6.26 17.03
C LEU A 267 -1.31 -6.83 18.33
N VAL A 268 -1.74 -5.96 19.25
CA VAL A 268 -2.30 -6.35 20.56
C VAL A 268 -3.58 -7.19 20.40
N ASN A 269 -4.37 -6.93 19.38
CA ASN A 269 -5.58 -7.69 19.08
C ASN A 269 -5.32 -8.95 18.22
N GLY A 270 -4.07 -9.29 17.91
CA GLY A 270 -3.72 -10.45 17.08
C GLY A 270 -4.24 -10.35 15.64
N ALA A 271 -4.45 -9.13 15.15
CA ALA A 271 -5.07 -8.84 13.85
C ALA A 271 -4.05 -8.46 12.76
N VAL A 272 -2.76 -8.78 12.97
CA VAL A 272 -1.74 -8.56 11.93
C VAL A 272 -2.16 -9.30 10.65
N PRO A 273 -2.17 -8.62 9.50
CA PRO A 273 -2.71 -9.19 8.27
C PRO A 273 -2.01 -10.48 7.87
N ARG A 274 -2.82 -11.52 7.61
CA ARG A 274 -2.34 -12.87 7.31
C ARG A 274 -1.39 -12.88 6.11
N GLU A 275 -1.67 -12.14 5.07
CA GLU A 275 -0.82 -12.04 3.89
C GLU A 275 0.60 -11.56 4.24
N LEU A 276 0.72 -10.47 5.00
CA LEU A 276 2.03 -9.94 5.43
C LEU A 276 2.76 -10.96 6.31
N HIS A 277 2.02 -11.68 7.16
CA HIS A 277 2.60 -12.74 7.97
C HIS A 277 3.16 -13.87 7.07
N GLU A 278 2.39 -14.35 6.09
CA GLU A 278 2.82 -15.40 5.16
C GLU A 278 4.04 -14.98 4.33
N ILE A 279 4.07 -13.72 3.86
CA ILE A 279 5.22 -13.17 3.13
C ILE A 279 6.47 -13.15 4.02
N VAL A 280 6.39 -12.61 5.23
CA VAL A 280 7.52 -12.50 6.16
C VAL A 280 8.02 -13.87 6.60
N GLU A 281 7.12 -14.83 6.87
CA GLU A 281 7.49 -16.21 7.17
C GLU A 281 8.23 -16.87 6.00
N SER A 282 7.81 -16.62 4.77
CA SER A 282 8.50 -17.14 3.58
C SER A 282 9.93 -16.60 3.45
N PHE A 283 10.15 -15.34 3.82
CA PHE A 283 11.49 -14.75 3.84
C PHE A 283 12.36 -15.32 4.95
N ALA A 284 11.77 -15.54 6.14
CA ALA A 284 12.48 -16.15 7.26
C ALA A 284 12.84 -17.63 7.02
N ALA A 285 12.00 -18.38 6.33
CA ALA A 285 12.26 -19.77 5.98
C ALA A 285 13.41 -19.91 4.96
N ALA A 286 13.49 -18.98 3.99
CA ALA A 286 14.54 -18.99 2.99
C ALA A 286 15.93 -18.65 3.55
N SER A 287 16.02 -18.05 4.76
CA SER A 287 17.29 -17.76 5.43
C SER A 287 17.98 -19.00 6.01
N THR A 288 17.27 -20.12 6.18
CA THR A 288 17.81 -21.35 6.76
C THR A 288 18.41 -22.31 5.74
N THR A 289 18.31 -22.01 4.44
CA THR A 289 18.68 -22.91 3.35
C THR A 289 20.00 -22.51 2.65
N THR A 290 20.65 -21.48 3.14
CA THR A 290 21.97 -21.00 2.66
C THR A 290 23.05 -21.22 3.68
#